data_7c645be73669f33284a697c698c881bd
#
_entry.id   7c645be73669f33284a697c698c881bd
#
_cell.length_a   1.000
_cell.length_b   1.000
_cell.length_c   1.000
_cell.angle_alpha   90.00
_cell.angle_beta   90.00
_cell.angle_gamma   90.00
#
_symmetry.space_group_name_H-M   'P 1'
#
loop_
_entity.id
_entity.type
_entity.pdbx_description
1 polymer ?
#
loop_
_entity_poly.entity_id
_entity_poly.type
_entity_poly.pdbx_seq_one_letter_code
_entity_poly.pdbx_strand_id
1 'polypeptide(L)'
;MTPFRRSDELRHYEVSLARSVNEKLLDISPRDDARRIARRLLMLEVAPAMGEVYRPAYDSAMPDHEVRVTFAGHYGIYYTIDEKRGVEGVEYLEDCRRDPMRKFS
;
A
#
# COMPACT_ATOMS: atom_id res chain seq x y z
N MET A 1 26.19 -7.62 20.14
CA MET A 1 25.46 -7.47 20.03
C MET A 1 25.01 -6.95 19.83
N THR A 2 24.85 -6.81 19.38
CA THR A 2 24.36 -6.17 19.03
C THR A 2 23.27 -5.96 19.01
N PRO A 3 23.05 -5.55 19.19
CA PRO A 3 21.81 -5.28 19.10
C PRO A 3 21.30 -5.15 17.82
N PHE A 4 21.86 -5.15 17.12
CA PHE A 4 21.33 -5.01 16.07
C PHE A 4 20.54 -5.92 15.66
N ARG A 5 20.57 -6.59 16.17
CA ARG A 5 19.63 -7.33 16.06
C ARG A 5 18.38 -6.71 15.99
N ARG A 6 18.32 -5.57 16.38
CA ARG A 6 17.24 -4.83 16.29
C ARG A 6 16.67 -4.77 14.98
N SER A 7 17.38 -4.61 13.92
CA SER A 7 16.83 -4.58 12.59
C SER A 7 16.29 -5.94 12.20
N ASP A 8 16.86 -7.00 12.69
CA ASP A 8 16.30 -8.31 12.45
C ASP A 8 14.94 -8.45 13.08
N GLU A 9 14.79 -7.95 14.28
CA GLU A 9 13.54 -8.05 14.99
C GLU A 9 12.48 -7.20 14.35
N LEU A 10 12.84 -6.03 13.87
CA LEU A 10 11.88 -5.14 13.27
C LEU A 10 11.59 -5.47 11.83
N ARG A 11 12.33 -6.35 11.22
CA ARG A 11 12.10 -6.76 9.88
C ARG A 11 11.61 -5.64 8.99
N HIS A 12 12.49 -5.15 8.17
CA HIS A 12 12.15 -4.18 7.15
C HIS A 12 11.75 -4.92 5.90
N TYR A 13 10.57 -4.61 5.40
CA TYR A 13 10.11 -5.17 4.14
C TYR A 13 10.52 -4.24 3.01
N GLU A 14 10.80 -4.83 1.88
CA GLU A 14 11.06 -4.04 0.68
C GLU A 14 9.72 -3.71 0.04
N VAL A 15 9.48 -2.44 -0.26
CA VAL A 15 8.25 -2.00 -0.90
C VAL A 15 8.51 -1.88 -2.40
N SER A 16 7.77 -2.65 -3.16
CA SER A 16 7.90 -2.68 -4.61
C SER A 16 6.64 -2.08 -5.23
N LEU A 17 6.79 -1.13 -6.14
CA LEU A 17 5.66 -0.47 -6.77
C LEU A 17 5.42 -1.05 -8.15
N ALA A 18 4.17 -1.39 -8.45
CA ALA A 18 3.81 -1.73 -9.80
C ALA A 18 4.10 -0.53 -10.70
N ARG A 19 4.39 -0.79 -11.97
CA ARG A 19 4.74 0.27 -12.89
C ARG A 19 3.68 1.34 -12.97
N SER A 20 2.41 0.95 -13.06
CA SER A 20 1.32 1.91 -13.13
C SER A 20 1.23 2.76 -11.88
N VAL A 21 1.54 2.19 -10.73
CA VAL A 21 1.54 2.92 -9.47
C VAL A 21 2.64 3.97 -9.47
N ASN A 22 3.83 3.57 -9.90
CA ASN A 22 4.95 4.48 -9.95
C ASN A 22 4.68 5.64 -10.91
N GLU A 23 4.11 5.35 -12.06
CA GLU A 23 3.76 6.38 -13.03
C GLU A 23 2.73 7.34 -12.47
N LYS A 24 1.70 6.79 -11.80
CA LYS A 24 0.67 7.63 -11.23
C LYS A 24 1.24 8.53 -10.14
N LEU A 25 2.13 7.98 -9.31
CA LEU A 25 2.73 8.74 -8.23
C LEU A 25 3.52 9.93 -8.74
N LEU A 26 4.19 9.78 -9.87
CA LEU A 26 4.95 10.87 -10.47
C LEU A 26 4.05 11.99 -10.99
N ASP A 27 2.80 11.67 -11.31
CA ASP A 27 1.87 12.64 -11.87
C ASP A 27 0.95 13.28 -10.86
N ILE A 28 0.99 12.84 -9.60
CA ILE A 28 0.07 13.36 -8.60
C ILE A 28 0.35 14.81 -8.32
N SER A 29 -0.71 15.61 -8.32
CA SER A 29 -0.65 17.03 -8.04
C SER A 29 -1.80 17.37 -7.11
N PRO A 30 -1.58 18.17 -6.07
CA PRO A 30 -0.30 18.82 -5.74
C PRO A 30 0.71 17.81 -5.18
N ARG A 31 1.97 18.21 -5.21
CA ARG A 31 3.05 17.30 -4.78
C ARG A 31 2.98 16.93 -3.30
N ASP A 32 2.26 17.70 -2.50
CA ASP A 32 2.07 17.34 -1.10
C ASP A 32 1.34 16.00 -0.96
N ASP A 33 0.42 15.71 -1.87
CA ASP A 33 -0.26 14.43 -1.84
C ASP A 33 0.70 13.30 -2.12
N ALA A 34 1.61 13.50 -3.08
CA ALA A 34 2.62 12.50 -3.37
C ALA A 34 3.53 12.26 -2.17
N ARG A 35 3.85 13.33 -1.42
CA ARG A 35 4.67 13.19 -0.23
C ARG A 35 3.97 12.42 0.86
N ARG A 36 2.67 12.60 1.00
CA ARG A 36 1.90 11.83 1.98
C ARG A 36 1.91 10.36 1.64
N ILE A 37 1.75 10.06 0.36
CA ILE A 37 1.80 8.67 -0.09
C ILE A 37 3.18 8.09 0.18
N ALA A 38 4.23 8.84 -0.15
CA ALA A 38 5.60 8.36 0.06
C ALA A 38 5.87 8.06 1.53
N ARG A 39 5.38 8.91 2.42
CA ARG A 39 5.55 8.67 3.85
C ARG A 39 4.84 7.40 4.29
N ARG A 40 3.64 7.17 3.76
CA ARG A 40 2.90 5.97 4.11
C ARG A 40 3.62 4.73 3.59
N LEU A 41 4.21 4.81 2.40
CA LEU A 41 4.98 3.70 1.87
C LEU A 41 6.17 3.37 2.75
N LEU A 42 6.83 4.40 3.30
CA LEU A 42 7.93 4.15 4.23
C LEU A 42 7.45 3.47 5.49
N MET A 43 6.26 3.82 5.97
CA MET A 43 5.71 3.17 7.15
C MET A 43 5.42 1.70 6.89
N LEU A 44 5.04 1.35 5.67
CA LEU A 44 4.78 -0.03 5.33
C LEU A 44 6.02 -0.89 5.44
N GLU A 45 7.20 -0.32 5.30
CA GLU A 45 8.44 -1.09 5.42
C GLU A 45 8.60 -1.72 6.80
N VAL A 46 8.08 -1.08 7.84
CA VAL A 46 8.22 -1.59 9.19
C VAL A 46 6.90 -2.05 9.78
N ALA A 47 5.79 -1.74 9.16
CA ALA A 47 4.47 -2.11 9.67
C ALA A 47 3.59 -2.63 8.54
N PRO A 48 3.92 -3.80 7.99
CA PRO A 48 3.18 -4.30 6.83
C PRO A 48 1.71 -4.55 7.10
N ALA A 49 1.34 -4.81 8.33
CA ALA A 49 -0.05 -5.11 8.64
C ALA A 49 -0.85 -3.88 9.04
N MET A 50 -0.32 -2.66 8.82
CA MET A 50 -1.03 -1.46 9.23
C MET A 50 -2.30 -1.23 8.43
N GLY A 51 -2.39 -1.76 7.22
CA GLY A 51 -3.59 -1.65 6.42
C GLY A 51 -4.59 -2.73 6.79
N GLU A 52 -5.82 -2.54 6.31
CA GLU A 52 -6.88 -3.50 6.55
C GLU A 52 -7.01 -4.41 5.34
N VAL A 53 -7.46 -5.63 5.58
CA VAL A 53 -7.70 -6.55 4.48
C VAL A 53 -8.84 -6.00 3.63
N TYR A 54 -8.60 -5.90 2.34
CA TYR A 54 -9.59 -5.37 1.40
C TYR A 54 -10.70 -6.41 1.20
N ARG A 55 -11.94 -5.96 1.38
CA ARG A 55 -13.10 -6.83 1.23
C ARG A 55 -14.09 -6.14 0.32
N PRO A 56 -14.10 -6.52 -0.96
CA PRO A 56 -15.07 -5.92 -1.88
C PRO A 56 -16.49 -6.32 -1.54
N ALA A 57 -17.44 -5.56 -2.06
CA ALA A 57 -18.83 -5.78 -1.78
C ALA A 57 -19.37 -7.07 -2.38
N TYR A 58 -18.76 -7.56 -3.44
CA TYR A 58 -19.23 -8.73 -4.16
C TYR A 58 -18.19 -9.81 -4.16
N ASP A 59 -18.64 -11.05 -3.94
CA ASP A 59 -17.71 -12.17 -3.93
C ASP A 59 -16.98 -12.32 -5.25
N SER A 60 -17.65 -12.02 -6.35
CA SER A 60 -17.03 -12.16 -7.66
C SER A 60 -15.88 -11.16 -7.87
N ALA A 61 -15.81 -10.13 -7.03
CA ALA A 61 -14.75 -9.15 -7.11
C ALA A 61 -13.61 -9.46 -6.15
N MET A 62 -13.69 -10.56 -5.41
CA MET A 62 -12.61 -10.91 -4.49
C MET A 62 -11.36 -11.27 -5.27
N PRO A 63 -10.22 -10.72 -4.88
CA PRO A 63 -8.97 -11.14 -5.49
C PRO A 63 -8.66 -12.56 -5.06
N ASP A 64 -7.86 -13.26 -5.87
CA ASP A 64 -7.48 -14.62 -5.57
C ASP A 64 -6.35 -14.70 -4.54
N HIS A 65 -5.91 -13.58 -4.03
CA HIS A 65 -4.94 -13.51 -2.94
C HIS A 65 -5.30 -12.34 -2.05
N GLU A 66 -4.79 -12.34 -0.84
CA GLU A 66 -5.13 -11.29 0.12
C GLU A 66 -4.51 -9.96 -0.30
N VAL A 67 -5.34 -8.94 -0.35
CA VAL A 67 -4.91 -7.58 -0.65
C VAL A 67 -5.27 -6.72 0.55
N ARG A 68 -4.35 -5.85 0.93
CA ARG A 68 -4.58 -4.91 2.02
C ARG A 68 -4.66 -3.51 1.47
N VAL A 69 -5.33 -2.63 2.19
CA VAL A 69 -5.45 -1.23 1.80
C VAL A 69 -5.14 -0.35 2.98
N THR A 70 -4.35 0.68 2.73
CA THR A 70 -4.12 1.74 3.70
C THR A 70 -4.31 3.07 2.99
N PHE A 71 -4.53 4.13 3.76
CA PHE A 71 -4.88 5.41 3.16
C PHE A 71 -3.85 6.47 3.51
N ALA A 72 -3.55 7.31 2.54
CA ALA A 72 -2.71 8.48 2.72
C ALA A 72 -3.52 9.65 2.20
N GLY A 73 -4.14 10.40 3.13
CA GLY A 73 -5.09 11.42 2.74
C GLY A 73 -6.26 10.78 2.03
N HIS A 74 -6.56 11.24 0.83
CA HIS A 74 -7.67 10.69 0.06
C HIS A 74 -7.24 9.62 -0.94
N TYR A 75 -6.01 9.15 -0.83
CA TYR A 75 -5.53 8.09 -1.72
C TYR A 75 -5.52 6.75 -1.00
N GLY A 76 -6.05 5.73 -1.67
CA GLY A 76 -5.98 4.37 -1.19
C GLY A 76 -4.80 3.66 -1.82
N ILE A 77 -4.03 2.97 -0.99
CA ILE A 77 -2.84 2.23 -1.42
C ILE A 77 -3.16 0.75 -1.21
N TYR A 78 -3.24 0.01 -2.30
CA TYR A 78 -3.59 -1.41 -2.26
C TYR A 78 -2.32 -2.22 -2.46
N TYR A 79 -2.06 -3.13 -1.53
CA TYR A 79 -0.79 -3.85 -1.54
C TYR A 79 -0.96 -5.28 -1.05
N THR A 80 0.01 -6.11 -1.41
CA THR A 80 0.09 -7.49 -0.95
C THR A 80 1.38 -7.67 -0.17
N ILE A 81 1.42 -8.71 0.66
CA ILE A 81 2.59 -9.00 1.48
C ILE A 81 3.08 -10.40 1.13
N ASP A 82 4.34 -10.48 0.75
CA ASP A 82 5.02 -11.75 0.56
C ASP A 82 5.97 -11.92 1.73
N GLU A 83 5.52 -12.63 2.75
CA GLU A 83 6.28 -12.74 3.99
C GLU A 83 7.55 -13.55 3.81
N LYS A 84 7.53 -14.51 2.93
CA LYS A 84 8.72 -15.33 2.71
C LYS A 84 9.84 -14.51 2.12
N ARG A 85 9.51 -13.63 1.19
CA ARG A 85 10.51 -12.82 0.52
C ARG A 85 10.74 -11.48 1.20
N GLY A 86 9.87 -11.12 2.14
CA GLY A 86 9.97 -9.83 2.80
C GLY A 86 9.68 -8.67 1.86
N VAL A 87 8.72 -8.84 0.96
CA VAL A 87 8.39 -7.84 -0.04
C VAL A 87 6.91 -7.48 0.06
N GLU A 88 6.62 -6.19 0.02
CA GLU A 88 5.26 -5.70 -0.12
C GLU A 88 5.10 -5.17 -1.52
N GLY A 89 4.12 -5.68 -2.24
CA GLY A 89 3.88 -5.24 -3.61
C GLY A 89 2.72 -4.28 -3.66
N VAL A 90 2.97 -3.02 -3.97
CA VAL A 90 1.90 -2.04 -4.13
C VAL A 90 1.35 -2.17 -5.54
N GLU A 91 0.11 -2.59 -5.64
CA GLU A 91 -0.48 -2.95 -6.93
C GLU A 91 -1.39 -1.88 -7.50
N TYR A 92 -1.93 -1.03 -6.64
CA TYR A 92 -2.90 -0.07 -7.10
C TYR A 92 -2.95 1.14 -6.20
N LEU A 93 -3.16 2.30 -6.80
CA LEU A 93 -3.26 3.56 -6.09
C LEU A 93 -4.51 4.26 -6.60
N GLU A 94 -5.42 4.57 -5.69
CA GLU A 94 -6.72 5.10 -6.08
C GLU A 94 -6.99 6.43 -5.42
N ASP A 95 -7.43 7.40 -6.22
CA ASP A 95 -7.87 8.70 -5.70
C ASP A 95 -9.35 8.56 -5.30
N CYS A 96 -9.58 8.43 -4.01
CA CYS A 96 -10.93 8.15 -3.51
C CYS A 96 -11.87 9.33 -3.63
N ARG A 97 -11.38 10.53 -3.95
CA ARG A 97 -12.25 11.69 -4.14
C ARG A 97 -12.95 11.64 -5.48
N ARG A 98 -12.39 10.96 -6.47
CA ARG A 98 -12.84 11.10 -7.84
C ARG A 98 -14.25 10.61 -8.06
N ASP A 99 -14.57 9.48 -7.48
CA ASP A 99 -15.89 8.92 -7.67
C ASP A 99 -16.18 7.95 -6.53
N PRO A 100 -16.50 8.50 -5.36
CA PRO A 100 -16.72 7.63 -4.20
C PRO A 100 -17.89 6.67 -4.41
N MET A 101 -18.88 7.07 -5.17
CA MET A 101 -20.02 6.18 -5.40
C MET A 101 -19.62 4.99 -6.25
N ARG A 102 -18.84 5.22 -7.29
CA ARG A 102 -18.42 4.15 -8.15
C ARG A 102 -17.50 3.19 -7.44
N LYS A 103 -16.71 3.71 -6.51
CA LYS A 103 -15.81 2.88 -5.75
C LYS A 103 -16.56 1.77 -5.01
N PHE A 104 -17.77 2.05 -4.57
CA PHE A 104 -18.53 1.13 -3.78
C PHE A 104 -19.64 0.42 -4.55
N SER A 105 -19.75 0.68 -5.81
CA SER A 105 -20.82 0.04 -6.60
C SER A 105 -20.36 -1.18 -7.39
#